data_c35a0a965ee80c25606b58cb72841573
#
_entry.id   c35a0a965ee80c25606b58cb72841573
#
_cell.length_a   1.000
_cell.length_b   1.000
_cell.length_c   1.000
_cell.angle_alpha   90.00
_cell.angle_beta   90.00
_cell.angle_gamma   90.00
#
_symmetry.space_group_name_H-M   'P 1'
#
loop_
_entity.id
_entity.type
_entity.pdbx_description
1 polymer ?
#
loop_
_entity_poly.entity_id
_entity_poly.type
_entity_poly.pdbx_seq_one_letter_code
_entity_poly.pdbx_strand_id
1 'polypeptide(L)'
;MNKAGFNSTPEFPKSESVGPREWGEEILVSLVPEKFMMKKLYINKGSKGGLQYHRKKDEVHVIIKGRMLIKYDDGNGNLIEKILEPGDVGHYPPGAVHQEEALEDCFIIEASTNHFNDRVRCEELYGVEVLDGLPTTTEEEIVEK
;
A
#
# COMPACT_ATOMS: atom_id res chain seq x y z
N MET A 1 24.30 -28.41 -7.94
CA MET A 1 23.00 -28.43 -7.22
C MET A 1 23.19 -28.78 -5.75
N ASN A 2 22.25 -28.40 -4.92
CA ASN A 2 22.32 -28.73 -3.50
C ASN A 2 22.07 -30.24 -3.29
N LYS A 3 22.27 -30.74 -2.05
CA LYS A 3 22.11 -32.18 -1.77
C LYS A 3 20.67 -32.71 -1.94
N ALA A 4 19.69 -31.80 -1.97
CA ALA A 4 18.30 -32.16 -2.23
C ALA A 4 17.98 -32.26 -3.72
N GLY A 5 18.91 -31.94 -4.59
CA GLY A 5 18.76 -32.07 -6.05
C GLY A 5 18.24 -30.81 -6.76
N PHE A 6 18.31 -29.65 -6.11
CA PHE A 6 17.83 -28.40 -6.69
C PHE A 6 18.96 -27.40 -6.94
N ASN A 7 18.85 -26.64 -8.02
CA ASN A 7 19.74 -25.52 -8.31
C ASN A 7 19.18 -24.25 -7.69
N SER A 8 19.04 -24.27 -6.39
CA SER A 8 18.48 -23.14 -5.62
C SER A 8 19.33 -22.87 -4.37
N THR A 9 19.54 -21.59 -4.10
CA THR A 9 20.21 -21.11 -2.90
C THR A 9 19.40 -19.99 -2.28
N PRO A 10 19.50 -19.80 -0.96
CA PRO A 10 18.94 -18.61 -0.34
C PRO A 10 19.58 -17.35 -0.91
N GLU A 11 18.80 -16.27 -0.96
CA GLU A 11 19.27 -14.95 -1.32
C GLU A 11 19.18 -14.04 -0.11
N PHE A 12 20.05 -13.04 -0.03
CA PHE A 12 20.09 -12.10 1.09
C PHE A 12 20.08 -10.67 0.55
N PRO A 13 18.97 -10.23 -0.06
CA PRO A 13 18.86 -8.91 -0.67
C PRO A 13 18.97 -7.80 0.37
N LYS A 14 19.38 -6.62 -0.07
CA LYS A 14 19.38 -5.41 0.74
C LYS A 14 18.14 -4.60 0.42
N SER A 15 17.53 -4.02 1.47
CA SER A 15 16.45 -3.08 1.30
C SER A 15 16.94 -1.79 0.66
N GLU A 16 16.06 -1.10 -0.07
CA GLU A 16 16.35 0.17 -0.73
C GLU A 16 15.30 1.20 -0.34
N SER A 17 15.76 2.40 0.04
CA SER A 17 14.85 3.52 0.18
C SER A 17 14.37 3.92 -1.22
N VAL A 18 13.05 3.98 -1.41
CA VAL A 18 12.47 4.52 -2.64
C VAL A 18 12.19 6.00 -2.51
N GLY A 19 12.77 6.60 -1.53
CA GLY A 19 12.86 8.02 -1.30
C GLY A 19 12.19 8.47 -0.02
N PRO A 20 12.58 9.65 0.47
CA PRO A 20 11.71 10.40 1.35
C PRO A 20 10.47 10.81 0.56
N ARG A 21 9.33 10.79 1.25
CA ARG A 21 8.05 11.28 0.72
C ARG A 21 7.60 12.43 1.63
N GLU A 22 6.70 13.27 1.16
CA GLU A 22 6.11 14.32 2.03
C GLU A 22 5.40 13.70 3.24
N TRP A 23 4.82 12.52 3.07
CA TRP A 23 4.11 11.80 4.12
C TRP A 23 5.00 10.94 5.00
N GLY A 24 6.30 10.78 4.69
CA GLY A 24 7.23 9.94 5.46
C GLY A 24 8.30 9.30 4.60
N GLU A 25 8.51 8.01 4.77
CA GLU A 25 9.52 7.25 4.04
C GLU A 25 8.97 5.90 3.58
N GLU A 26 9.32 5.53 2.36
CA GLU A 26 8.98 4.24 1.77
C GLU A 26 10.26 3.45 1.50
N ILE A 27 10.33 2.23 2.01
CA ILE A 27 11.48 1.35 1.85
C ILE A 27 11.03 0.06 1.18
N LEU A 28 11.60 -0.26 0.03
CA LEU A 28 11.42 -1.56 -0.60
C LEU A 28 12.34 -2.56 0.12
N VAL A 29 11.75 -3.47 0.89
CA VAL A 29 12.49 -4.49 1.62
C VAL A 29 13.03 -5.54 0.67
N SER A 30 12.15 -6.07 -0.18
CA SER A 30 12.51 -7.06 -1.20
C SER A 30 11.41 -7.18 -2.25
N LEU A 31 11.81 -7.54 -3.45
CA LEU A 31 10.90 -7.83 -4.55
C LEU A 31 11.33 -9.15 -5.17
N VAL A 32 10.37 -10.08 -5.27
CA VAL A 32 10.57 -11.34 -6.01
C VAL A 32 9.86 -11.18 -7.34
N PRO A 33 10.61 -11.14 -8.46
CA PRO A 33 10.02 -10.88 -9.79
C PRO A 33 8.82 -11.76 -10.08
N GLU A 34 7.78 -11.15 -10.61
CA GLU A 34 6.52 -11.79 -11.01
C GLU A 34 5.72 -12.44 -9.88
N LYS A 35 6.06 -12.17 -8.63
CA LYS A 35 5.41 -12.81 -7.48
C LYS A 35 4.88 -11.80 -6.46
N PHE A 36 5.79 -11.24 -5.66
CA PHE A 36 5.42 -10.36 -4.55
C PHE A 36 6.54 -9.41 -4.18
N MET A 37 6.18 -8.39 -3.43
CA MET A 37 7.13 -7.47 -2.82
C MET A 37 6.71 -7.17 -1.39
N MET A 38 7.68 -6.72 -0.60
CA MET A 38 7.48 -6.27 0.77
C MET A 38 8.06 -4.88 0.94
N LYS A 39 7.31 -4.01 1.61
CA LYS A 39 7.73 -2.64 1.90
C LYS A 39 7.57 -2.32 3.38
N LYS A 40 8.40 -1.40 3.86
CA LYS A 40 8.22 -0.70 5.13
C LYS A 40 7.77 0.72 4.82
N LEU A 41 6.72 1.16 5.51
CA LEU A 41 6.18 2.50 5.35
C LEU A 41 6.23 3.21 6.70
N TYR A 42 6.94 4.33 6.75
CA TYR A 42 6.94 5.23 7.89
C TYR A 42 6.08 6.43 7.51
N ILE A 43 4.95 6.60 8.19
CA ILE A 43 3.96 7.61 7.84
C ILE A 43 3.83 8.61 8.98
N ASN A 44 4.04 9.88 8.67
CA ASN A 44 3.99 10.95 9.65
C ASN A 44 2.55 11.20 10.11
N LYS A 45 2.39 11.46 11.42
CA LYS A 45 1.11 11.87 11.99
C LYS A 45 0.49 13.00 11.16
N GLY A 46 -0.80 12.86 10.87
CA GLY A 46 -1.57 13.84 10.10
C GLY A 46 -1.53 13.65 8.59
N SER A 47 -0.69 12.74 8.09
CA SER A 47 -0.67 12.44 6.67
C SER A 47 -1.93 11.71 6.25
N LYS A 48 -2.55 12.18 5.18
CA LYS A 48 -3.79 11.65 4.65
C LYS A 48 -3.67 11.49 3.14
N GLY A 49 -3.80 10.27 2.67
CA GLY A 49 -3.78 9.95 1.25
C GLY A 49 -5.12 10.23 0.57
N GLY A 50 -5.15 10.13 -0.75
CA GLY A 50 -6.39 10.24 -1.51
C GLY A 50 -7.30 9.04 -1.33
N LEU A 51 -8.58 9.24 -1.58
CA LEU A 51 -9.55 8.16 -1.69
C LEU A 51 -9.37 7.50 -3.05
N GLN A 52 -8.99 6.22 -3.06
CA GLN A 52 -8.57 5.55 -4.29
C GLN A 52 -8.75 4.04 -4.24
N TYR A 53 -8.61 3.41 -5.38
CA TYR A 53 -8.43 1.97 -5.50
C TYR A 53 -7.31 1.65 -6.50
N HIS A 54 -6.85 0.41 -6.47
CA HIS A 54 -5.88 -0.11 -7.43
C HIS A 54 -6.60 -1.06 -8.39
N ARG A 55 -6.21 -1.03 -9.66
CA ARG A 55 -6.84 -1.90 -10.67
C ARG A 55 -6.32 -3.35 -10.59
N LYS A 56 -5.03 -3.51 -10.34
CA LYS A 56 -4.33 -4.79 -10.35
C LYS A 56 -3.62 -5.11 -9.06
N LYS A 57 -3.07 -4.08 -8.40
CA LYS A 57 -2.31 -4.26 -7.16
C LYS A 57 -3.22 -4.82 -6.07
N ASP A 58 -2.77 -5.92 -5.47
CA ASP A 58 -3.37 -6.54 -4.31
C ASP A 58 -2.40 -6.37 -3.15
N GLU A 59 -2.86 -5.83 -2.02
CA GLU A 59 -1.96 -5.49 -0.91
C GLU A 59 -2.55 -5.80 0.45
N VAL A 60 -1.67 -6.15 1.37
CA VAL A 60 -1.98 -6.36 2.78
C VAL A 60 -1.06 -5.47 3.60
N HIS A 61 -1.63 -4.75 4.55
CA HIS A 61 -0.89 -3.93 5.50
C HIS A 61 -1.06 -4.46 6.92
N VAL A 62 0.03 -4.57 7.67
CA VAL A 62 -0.02 -4.78 9.11
C VAL A 62 0.50 -3.54 9.81
N ILE A 63 -0.24 -3.05 10.80
CA ILE A 63 0.19 -1.92 11.64
C ILE A 63 1.16 -2.47 12.69
N ILE A 64 2.38 -1.98 12.68
CA ILE A 64 3.39 -2.34 13.68
C ILE A 64 3.40 -1.31 14.82
N LYS A 65 3.25 -0.02 14.47
CA LYS A 65 3.25 1.08 15.42
C LYS A 65 2.28 2.17 14.95
N GLY A 66 1.63 2.82 15.91
CA GLY A 66 0.73 3.94 15.63
C GLY A 66 -0.70 3.49 15.34
N ARG A 67 -1.57 4.46 15.04
CA ARG A 67 -2.97 4.22 14.70
C ARG A 67 -3.29 4.85 13.36
N MET A 68 -4.02 4.11 12.54
CA MET A 68 -4.39 4.50 11.19
C MET A 68 -5.91 4.51 11.04
N LEU A 69 -6.46 5.63 10.60
CA LEU A 69 -7.87 5.72 10.24
C LEU A 69 -8.04 5.31 8.77
N ILE A 70 -8.86 4.30 8.55
CA ILE A 70 -9.20 3.83 7.21
C ILE A 70 -10.63 4.25 6.90
N LYS A 71 -10.80 5.02 5.83
CA LYS A 71 -12.11 5.30 5.24
C LYS A 71 -12.24 4.40 4.01
N TYR A 72 -13.34 3.68 3.89
CA TYR A 72 -13.49 2.71 2.81
C TYR A 72 -14.96 2.52 2.42
N ASP A 73 -15.19 2.05 1.19
CA ASP A 73 -16.52 1.67 0.73
C ASP A 73 -16.89 0.31 1.34
N ASP A 74 -18.05 0.23 1.98
CA ASP A 74 -18.54 -0.97 2.66
C ASP A 74 -19.07 -2.06 1.70
N GLY A 75 -18.94 -1.85 0.39
CA GLY A 75 -19.46 -2.73 -0.64
C GLY A 75 -20.83 -2.33 -1.15
N ASN A 76 -21.45 -1.31 -0.56
CA ASN A 76 -22.78 -0.79 -0.93
C ASN A 76 -22.76 0.67 -1.39
N GLY A 77 -21.57 1.22 -1.62
CA GLY A 77 -21.40 2.61 -2.03
C GLY A 77 -21.34 3.60 -0.86
N ASN A 78 -21.30 3.11 0.37
CA ASN A 78 -21.22 3.96 1.55
C ASN A 78 -19.79 3.98 2.11
N LEU A 79 -19.29 5.19 2.39
CA LEU A 79 -18.00 5.35 3.06
C LEU A 79 -18.18 5.20 4.56
N ILE A 80 -17.46 4.25 5.14
CA ILE A 80 -17.40 4.04 6.59
C ILE A 80 -15.96 4.10 7.06
N GLU A 81 -15.76 4.21 8.37
CA GLU A 81 -14.44 4.40 8.95
C GLU A 81 -14.11 3.29 9.93
N LYS A 82 -12.82 2.93 9.99
CA LYS A 82 -12.27 1.98 10.95
C LYS A 82 -10.88 2.44 11.37
N ILE A 83 -10.61 2.39 12.67
CA ILE A 83 -9.27 2.63 13.19
C ILE A 83 -8.54 1.30 13.32
N LEU A 84 -7.36 1.24 12.70
CA LEU A 84 -6.44 0.10 12.84
C LEU A 84 -5.38 0.46 13.87
N GLU A 85 -5.12 -0.47 14.78
CA GLU A 85 -4.15 -0.37 15.87
C GLU A 85 -3.02 -1.39 15.67
N PRO A 86 -1.91 -1.29 16.43
CA PRO A 86 -0.82 -2.26 16.31
C PRO A 86 -1.29 -3.71 16.38
N GLY A 87 -0.89 -4.50 15.38
CA GLY A 87 -1.31 -5.88 15.20
C GLY A 87 -2.51 -6.06 14.27
N ASP A 88 -3.25 -4.99 13.97
CA ASP A 88 -4.37 -5.07 13.04
C ASP A 88 -3.87 -5.14 11.59
N VAL A 89 -4.65 -5.81 10.77
CA VAL A 89 -4.33 -6.06 9.36
C VAL A 89 -5.44 -5.50 8.48
N GLY A 90 -5.06 -4.77 7.43
CA GLY A 90 -5.95 -4.38 6.35
C GLY A 90 -5.58 -5.14 5.08
N HIS A 91 -6.56 -5.69 4.38
CA HIS A 91 -6.39 -6.27 3.05
C HIS A 91 -7.17 -5.42 2.05
N TYR A 92 -6.47 -4.92 1.05
CA TYR A 92 -7.01 -4.06 0.00
C TYR A 92 -6.85 -4.74 -1.35
N PRO A 93 -7.80 -5.62 -1.73
CA PRO A 93 -7.74 -6.27 -3.04
C PRO A 93 -8.04 -5.27 -4.17
N PRO A 94 -7.75 -5.62 -5.43
CA PRO A 94 -8.08 -4.77 -6.56
C PRO A 94 -9.55 -4.32 -6.53
N GLY A 95 -9.76 -3.02 -6.74
CA GLY A 95 -11.10 -2.42 -6.72
C GLY A 95 -11.59 -1.96 -5.35
N ALA A 96 -10.92 -2.31 -4.27
CA ALA A 96 -11.30 -1.88 -2.92
C ALA A 96 -11.01 -0.40 -2.72
N VAL A 97 -12.05 0.41 -2.58
CA VAL A 97 -11.91 1.85 -2.35
C VAL A 97 -11.53 2.11 -0.91
N HIS A 98 -10.42 2.81 -0.72
CA HIS A 98 -9.91 3.12 0.63
C HIS A 98 -9.10 4.42 0.65
N GLN A 99 -8.99 4.98 1.86
CA GLN A 99 -8.18 6.15 2.16
C GLN A 99 -7.57 5.93 3.54
N GLU A 100 -6.29 6.26 3.68
CA GLU A 100 -5.56 6.11 4.93
C GLU A 100 -5.18 7.48 5.51
N GLU A 101 -5.38 7.64 6.82
CA GLU A 101 -4.96 8.82 7.56
C GLU A 101 -4.22 8.39 8.81
N ALA A 102 -2.98 8.83 8.97
CA ALA A 102 -2.17 8.54 10.15
C ALA A 102 -2.61 9.43 11.32
N LEU A 103 -3.22 8.82 12.34
CA LEU A 103 -3.61 9.52 13.57
C LEU A 103 -2.42 9.74 14.51
N GLU A 104 -1.37 8.95 14.33
CA GLU A 104 -0.08 9.02 15.02
C GLU A 104 1.00 8.75 13.99
N ASP A 105 2.28 8.92 14.36
CA ASP A 105 3.36 8.41 13.53
C ASP A 105 3.22 6.90 13.43
N CYS A 106 3.12 6.39 12.20
CA CYS A 106 2.87 4.97 11.95
C CYS A 106 4.06 4.28 11.32
N PHE A 107 4.25 3.01 11.69
CA PHE A 107 5.12 2.08 11.00
C PHE A 107 4.28 0.90 10.53
N ILE A 108 4.30 0.66 9.22
CA ILE A 108 3.48 -0.34 8.55
C ILE A 108 4.39 -1.24 7.72
N ILE A 109 4.07 -2.52 7.68
CA ILE A 109 4.66 -3.46 6.72
C ILE A 109 3.60 -3.80 5.69
N GLU A 110 3.96 -3.62 4.42
CA GLU A 110 3.11 -3.94 3.28
C GLU A 110 3.65 -5.17 2.56
N ALA A 111 2.78 -6.13 2.29
CA ALA A 111 3.02 -7.20 1.32
C ALA A 111 2.08 -6.98 0.15
N SER A 112 2.58 -7.06 -1.07
CA SER A 112 1.76 -6.80 -2.24
C SER A 112 2.27 -7.51 -3.49
N THR A 113 1.41 -7.55 -4.50
CA THR A 113 1.80 -7.95 -5.84
C THR A 113 2.68 -6.88 -6.48
N ASN A 114 3.45 -7.25 -7.51
CA ASN A 114 4.49 -6.41 -8.11
C ASN A 114 3.93 -5.39 -9.12
N HIS A 115 2.94 -4.62 -8.68
CA HIS A 115 2.32 -3.57 -9.49
C HIS A 115 2.69 -2.20 -8.94
N PHE A 116 3.22 -1.34 -9.79
CA PHE A 116 3.62 0.03 -9.43
C PHE A 116 2.84 1.04 -10.24
N ASN A 117 2.64 2.21 -9.68
CA ASN A 117 1.97 3.32 -10.34
C ASN A 117 0.53 2.98 -10.76
N ASP A 118 -0.15 2.24 -9.91
CA ASP A 118 -1.51 1.73 -10.15
C ASP A 118 -2.47 2.40 -9.16
N ARG A 119 -3.20 3.43 -9.62
CA ARG A 119 -4.19 4.11 -8.79
C ARG A 119 -5.28 4.76 -9.60
N VAL A 120 -6.48 4.70 -9.07
CA VAL A 120 -7.63 5.45 -9.55
C VAL A 120 -8.18 6.27 -8.39
N ARG A 121 -8.09 7.59 -8.50
CA ARG A 121 -8.64 8.52 -7.51
C ARG A 121 -10.15 8.61 -7.70
N CYS A 122 -10.90 8.57 -6.62
CA CYS A 122 -12.37 8.52 -6.72
C CYS A 122 -13.09 9.45 -5.73
N GLU A 123 -12.40 10.48 -5.22
CA GLU A 123 -13.02 11.46 -4.33
C GLU A 123 -14.27 12.10 -4.95
N GLU A 124 -14.19 12.48 -6.23
CA GLU A 124 -15.31 13.09 -6.93
C GLU A 124 -16.51 12.16 -7.04
N LEU A 125 -16.25 10.86 -7.22
CA LEU A 125 -17.30 9.84 -7.31
C LEU A 125 -18.14 9.76 -6.02
N TYR A 126 -17.49 10.01 -4.87
CA TYR A 126 -18.14 9.97 -3.57
C TYR A 126 -18.51 11.35 -3.03
N GLY A 127 -18.27 12.41 -3.79
CA GLY A 127 -18.59 13.77 -3.37
C GLY A 127 -17.80 14.25 -2.16
N VAL A 128 -16.59 13.76 -1.96
CA VAL A 128 -15.69 14.18 -0.88
C VAL A 128 -14.58 15.07 -1.42
N GLU A 129 -13.88 15.76 -0.50
CA GLU A 129 -12.80 16.67 -0.84
C GLU A 129 -11.69 15.93 -1.61
N VAL A 130 -11.28 16.52 -2.75
CA VAL A 130 -10.13 16.03 -3.52
C VAL A 130 -8.86 16.54 -2.87
N LEU A 131 -8.04 15.62 -2.37
CA LEU A 131 -6.78 15.95 -1.73
C LEU A 131 -5.67 16.07 -2.75
N ASP A 132 -4.60 16.81 -2.39
CA ASP A 132 -3.36 16.84 -3.15
C ASP A 132 -2.75 15.44 -3.19
N GLY A 133 -1.95 15.17 -4.21
CA GLY A 133 -1.27 13.90 -4.36
C GLY A 133 -1.18 13.49 -5.83
N LEU A 134 -0.69 12.28 -6.04
CA LEU A 134 -0.50 11.76 -7.39
C LEU A 134 -1.84 11.48 -8.06
N PRO A 135 -1.97 11.80 -9.37
CA PRO A 135 -3.23 11.65 -10.08
C PRO A 135 -3.54 10.19 -10.43
N THR A 136 -4.76 9.97 -10.89
CA THR A 136 -5.17 8.71 -11.52
C THR A 136 -4.21 8.37 -12.66
N THR A 137 -3.84 7.11 -12.74
CA THR A 137 -3.02 6.57 -13.84
C THR A 137 -3.87 5.82 -14.85
N THR A 138 -3.37 5.65 -16.06
CA THR A 138 -3.95 4.75 -17.05
C THR A 138 -3.45 3.33 -16.81
N GLU A 139 -4.10 2.34 -17.42
CA GLU A 139 -3.63 0.95 -17.32
C GLU A 139 -2.24 0.77 -17.92
N GLU A 140 -1.92 1.50 -18.98
CA GLU A 140 -0.62 1.46 -19.66
C GLU A 140 0.52 2.03 -18.80
N GLU A 141 0.19 2.91 -17.84
CA GLU A 141 1.17 3.48 -16.91
C GLU A 141 1.51 2.55 -15.75
N ILE A 142 0.76 1.46 -15.57
CA ILE A 142 1.04 0.48 -14.52
C ILE A 142 2.29 -0.31 -14.90
N VAL A 143 3.24 -0.36 -13.96
CA VAL A 143 4.49 -1.11 -14.14
C VAL A 143 4.39 -2.42 -13.36
N GLU A 144 4.58 -3.54 -14.06
CA GLU A 144 4.67 -4.87 -13.47
C GLU A 144 6.14 -5.33 -13.48
N LYS A 145 6.62 -5.86 -12.39
CA LYS A 145 8.01 -6.31 -12.27
C LYS A 145 8.19 -7.76 -11.84
#